data_c8dc3b1f86dcebaed5c776aa9aae19ee
#
_entry.id   c8dc3b1f86dcebaed5c776aa9aae19ee
#
_cell.length_a   1.000
_cell.length_b   1.000
_cell.length_c   1.000
_cell.angle_alpha   90.00
_cell.angle_beta   90.00
_cell.angle_gamma   90.00
#
_symmetry.space_group_name_H-M   'P 1'
#
loop_
_entity.id
_entity.type
_entity.pdbx_description
1 polymer ?
#
loop_
_entity_poly.entity_id
_entity_poly.type
_entity_poly.pdbx_seq_one_letter_code
_entity_poly.pdbx_strand_id
1 'polypeptide(L)'
;ARKSGGDIHLLVAGSNCTAAAQEAATLSGVSTVKVADAAHYQNQTAENLTALIIANAAGYSHILAPATTFGKNLMPRVAALLDVAQISEITGVDSQDTFVRPIYAGNALATVKSADAVKVITVRTTAFDAVNRENTAKIDSIAAAADTAQTTLTNRELTKSERPELGAAKIIVSGGRGLGSGENYHTLLEPLADKLGAALGASRAAVDAGFVPNDYQVGQTGKIVA
;
A
#
# COMPACT_ATOMS: atom_id res chain seq x y z
N ALA A 1 -4.28 4.85 -11.57
CA ALA A 1 -5.59 4.63 -12.15
C ALA A 1 -5.87 5.57 -13.32
N ARG A 2 -5.89 6.91 -13.15
CA ARG A 2 -6.21 7.86 -14.24
C ARG A 2 -5.43 7.63 -15.56
N LYS A 3 -4.15 7.31 -15.47
CA LYS A 3 -3.29 7.05 -16.62
C LYS A 3 -3.63 5.76 -17.37
N SER A 4 -4.34 4.83 -16.73
CA SER A 4 -4.81 3.60 -17.39
C SER A 4 -6.14 3.77 -18.12
N GLY A 5 -6.79 4.94 -17.99
CA GLY A 5 -8.10 5.23 -18.60
C GLY A 5 -9.27 4.56 -17.89
N GLY A 6 -10.48 4.86 -18.35
CA GLY A 6 -11.72 4.28 -17.81
C GLY A 6 -12.21 4.91 -16.51
N ASP A 7 -13.35 4.43 -16.04
CA ASP A 7 -13.96 4.85 -14.78
C ASP A 7 -13.21 4.27 -13.59
N ILE A 8 -13.03 5.08 -12.55
CA ILE A 8 -12.34 4.68 -11.33
C ILE A 8 -13.38 4.44 -10.24
N HIS A 9 -13.47 3.19 -9.81
CA HIS A 9 -14.23 2.80 -8.64
C HIS A 9 -13.28 2.53 -7.48
N LEU A 10 -13.62 3.03 -6.29
CA LEU A 10 -12.92 2.66 -5.05
C LEU A 10 -13.72 1.62 -4.29
N LEU A 11 -13.04 0.59 -3.79
CA LEU A 11 -13.61 -0.38 -2.88
C LEU A 11 -13.20 -0.02 -1.45
N VAL A 12 -14.17 0.23 -0.60
CA VAL A 12 -14.01 0.43 0.84
C VAL A 12 -14.66 -0.75 1.55
N ALA A 13 -13.87 -1.51 2.28
CA ALA A 13 -14.35 -2.63 3.07
C ALA A 13 -13.89 -2.49 4.52
N GLY A 14 -14.78 -2.67 5.46
CA GLY A 14 -14.48 -2.51 6.88
C GLY A 14 -15.68 -2.84 7.77
N SER A 15 -15.54 -2.55 9.05
CA SER A 15 -16.63 -2.54 10.01
C SER A 15 -16.85 -1.11 10.47
N ASN A 16 -18.07 -0.59 10.32
CA ASN A 16 -18.43 0.82 10.55
C ASN A 16 -17.60 1.79 9.69
N CYS A 17 -17.45 1.49 8.40
CA CYS A 17 -16.55 2.20 7.50
C CYS A 17 -17.18 3.35 6.70
N THR A 18 -18.37 3.83 7.09
CA THR A 18 -19.10 4.91 6.40
C THR A 18 -18.27 6.19 6.28
N ALA A 19 -17.57 6.61 7.35
CA ALA A 19 -16.74 7.82 7.32
C ALA A 19 -15.58 7.70 6.28
N ALA A 20 -14.95 6.54 6.21
CA ALA A 20 -13.91 6.27 5.21
C ALA A 20 -14.47 6.31 3.77
N ALA A 21 -15.68 5.82 3.57
CA ALA A 21 -16.35 5.89 2.27
C ALA A 21 -16.69 7.33 1.86
N GLN A 22 -17.15 8.15 2.80
CA GLN A 22 -17.38 9.57 2.56
C GLN A 22 -16.10 10.32 2.20
N GLU A 23 -15.00 10.07 2.91
CA GLU A 23 -13.71 10.63 2.58
C GLU A 23 -13.22 10.16 1.19
N ALA A 24 -13.37 8.88 0.88
CA ALA A 24 -13.02 8.33 -0.43
C ALA A 24 -13.79 8.98 -1.59
N ALA A 25 -15.05 9.34 -1.35
CA ALA A 25 -15.90 9.99 -2.36
C ALA A 25 -15.44 11.41 -2.72
N THR A 26 -14.62 12.06 -1.89
CA THR A 26 -14.07 13.39 -2.19
C THR A 26 -12.88 13.36 -3.14
N LEU A 27 -12.29 12.19 -3.41
CA LEU A 27 -11.09 12.06 -4.23
C LEU A 27 -11.37 12.33 -5.70
N SER A 28 -10.66 13.29 -6.27
CA SER A 28 -10.86 13.71 -7.66
C SER A 28 -10.61 12.56 -8.64
N GLY A 29 -11.56 12.36 -9.57
CA GLY A 29 -11.49 11.33 -10.61
C GLY A 29 -12.07 9.98 -10.21
N VAL A 30 -12.58 9.84 -8.99
CA VAL A 30 -13.38 8.69 -8.58
C VAL A 30 -14.81 8.89 -9.06
N SER A 31 -15.38 7.92 -9.74
CA SER A 31 -16.77 7.94 -10.19
C SER A 31 -17.71 7.29 -9.18
N THR A 32 -17.27 6.22 -8.54
CA THR A 32 -18.08 5.49 -7.56
C THR A 32 -17.23 4.93 -6.43
N VAL A 33 -17.73 5.02 -5.21
CA VAL A 33 -17.21 4.31 -4.04
C VAL A 33 -18.13 3.14 -3.73
N LYS A 34 -17.62 1.92 -3.85
CA LYS A 34 -18.33 0.69 -3.45
C LYS A 34 -18.00 0.38 -2.00
N VAL A 35 -19.01 0.23 -1.16
CA VAL A 35 -18.85 0.02 0.29
C VAL A 35 -19.36 -1.34 0.68
N ALA A 36 -18.50 -2.15 1.28
CA ALA A 36 -18.85 -3.40 1.94
C ALA A 36 -18.62 -3.24 3.46
N ASP A 37 -19.68 -3.03 4.21
CA ASP A 37 -19.62 -2.87 5.66
C ASP A 37 -20.10 -4.15 6.34
N ALA A 38 -19.17 -4.86 7.00
CA ALA A 38 -19.50 -6.07 7.75
C ALA A 38 -18.44 -6.35 8.84
N ALA A 39 -18.88 -6.98 9.93
CA ALA A 39 -18.04 -7.22 11.10
C ALA A 39 -16.75 -8.00 10.80
N HIS A 40 -16.80 -8.98 9.91
CA HIS A 40 -15.63 -9.80 9.55
C HIS A 40 -14.57 -9.06 8.75
N TYR A 41 -14.85 -7.84 8.25
CA TYR A 41 -13.83 -6.97 7.64
C TYR A 41 -13.11 -6.08 8.65
N GLN A 42 -13.44 -6.13 9.95
CA GLN A 42 -12.81 -5.30 10.98
C GLN A 42 -11.29 -5.42 10.97
N ASN A 43 -10.76 -6.62 10.78
CA ASN A 43 -9.32 -6.89 10.79
C ASN A 43 -8.70 -6.91 9.38
N GLN A 44 -9.50 -6.72 8.34
CA GLN A 44 -9.07 -6.65 6.94
C GLN A 44 -8.13 -7.80 6.53
N THR A 45 -8.49 -9.04 6.91
CA THR A 45 -7.72 -10.23 6.53
C THR A 45 -7.70 -10.39 5.02
N ALA A 46 -6.56 -10.84 4.48
CA ALA A 46 -6.41 -11.01 3.02
C ALA A 46 -7.42 -12.01 2.45
N GLU A 47 -7.78 -13.04 3.21
CA GLU A 47 -8.74 -14.07 2.83
C GLU A 47 -10.13 -13.47 2.58
N ASN A 48 -10.65 -12.72 3.53
CA ASN A 48 -11.97 -12.11 3.43
C ASN A 48 -12.04 -11.02 2.37
N LEU A 49 -11.01 -10.17 2.31
CA LEU A 49 -10.96 -9.12 1.29
C LEU A 49 -10.79 -9.67 -0.12
N THR A 50 -10.01 -10.73 -0.29
CA THR A 50 -9.88 -11.39 -1.60
C THR A 50 -11.23 -11.94 -2.07
N ALA A 51 -11.99 -12.61 -1.20
CA ALA A 51 -13.32 -13.11 -1.54
C ALA A 51 -14.25 -12.00 -2.04
N LEU A 52 -14.23 -10.84 -1.37
CA LEU A 52 -15.00 -9.66 -1.77
C LEU A 52 -14.54 -9.10 -3.13
N ILE A 53 -13.21 -8.98 -3.33
CA ILE A 53 -12.65 -8.46 -4.58
C ILE A 53 -13.02 -9.37 -5.75
N ILE A 54 -12.85 -10.69 -5.61
CA ILE A 54 -13.18 -11.66 -6.66
C ILE A 54 -14.67 -11.60 -7.02
N ALA A 55 -15.56 -11.51 -6.02
CA ALA A 55 -16.99 -11.39 -6.26
C ALA A 55 -17.39 -10.11 -7.02
N ASN A 56 -16.54 -9.09 -7.00
CA ASN A 56 -16.75 -7.80 -7.66
C ASN A 56 -15.80 -7.53 -8.82
N ALA A 57 -14.95 -8.46 -9.22
CA ALA A 57 -13.92 -8.26 -10.25
C ALA A 57 -14.48 -8.21 -11.68
N ALA A 58 -15.66 -8.78 -11.92
CA ALA A 58 -16.27 -8.81 -13.24
C ALA A 58 -16.47 -7.40 -13.82
N GLY A 59 -16.03 -7.20 -15.07
CA GLY A 59 -16.12 -5.93 -15.75
C GLY A 59 -14.99 -4.93 -15.48
N TYR A 60 -14.03 -5.27 -14.62
CA TYR A 60 -12.84 -4.47 -14.40
C TYR A 60 -11.65 -4.98 -15.21
N SER A 61 -10.95 -4.08 -15.86
CA SER A 61 -9.71 -4.37 -16.58
C SER A 61 -8.46 -4.21 -15.67
N HIS A 62 -8.59 -3.49 -14.56
CA HIS A 62 -7.49 -3.21 -13.64
C HIS A 62 -7.98 -3.30 -12.20
N ILE A 63 -7.20 -3.96 -11.35
CA ILE A 63 -7.38 -4.00 -9.90
C ILE A 63 -6.08 -3.50 -9.27
N LEU A 64 -6.17 -2.38 -8.54
CA LEU A 64 -5.01 -1.69 -8.00
C LEU A 64 -5.08 -1.60 -6.47
N ALA A 65 -3.92 -1.77 -5.83
CA ALA A 65 -3.74 -1.44 -4.41
C ALA A 65 -2.40 -0.74 -4.19
N PRO A 66 -2.21 0.03 -3.11
CA PRO A 66 -0.91 0.57 -2.77
C PRO A 66 0.06 -0.57 -2.44
N ALA A 67 1.35 -0.40 -2.78
CA ALA A 67 2.41 -1.37 -2.49
C ALA A 67 2.89 -1.30 -1.02
N THR A 68 1.96 -1.12 -0.09
CA THR A 68 2.16 -1.24 1.35
C THR A 68 2.18 -2.72 1.77
N THR A 69 2.53 -3.01 3.01
CA THR A 69 2.45 -4.38 3.56
C THR A 69 1.06 -4.99 3.38
N PHE A 70 0.00 -4.17 3.51
CA PHE A 70 -1.37 -4.57 3.24
C PHE A 70 -1.59 -5.00 1.78
N GLY A 71 -1.23 -4.17 0.81
CA GLY A 71 -1.39 -4.50 -0.61
C GLY A 71 -0.50 -5.67 -1.05
N LYS A 72 0.71 -5.78 -0.50
CA LYS A 72 1.63 -6.88 -0.74
C LYS A 72 1.14 -8.22 -0.19
N ASN A 73 0.33 -8.21 0.87
CA ASN A 73 -0.33 -9.41 1.40
C ASN A 73 -1.58 -9.80 0.60
N LEU A 74 -2.37 -8.81 0.21
CA LEU A 74 -3.68 -9.02 -0.43
C LEU A 74 -3.58 -9.38 -1.93
N MET A 75 -2.84 -8.59 -2.69
CA MET A 75 -2.91 -8.62 -4.16
C MET A 75 -2.34 -9.88 -4.81
N PRO A 76 -1.32 -10.56 -4.28
CA PRO A 76 -0.88 -11.85 -4.83
C PRO A 76 -1.97 -12.93 -4.77
N ARG A 77 -2.76 -12.91 -3.70
CA ARG A 77 -3.90 -13.83 -3.55
C ARG A 77 -5.01 -13.52 -4.54
N VAL A 78 -5.30 -12.24 -4.78
CA VAL A 78 -6.26 -11.80 -5.81
C VAL A 78 -5.78 -12.26 -7.19
N ALA A 79 -4.52 -12.04 -7.54
CA ALA A 79 -3.95 -12.43 -8.82
C ALA A 79 -4.04 -13.95 -9.04
N ALA A 80 -3.68 -14.74 -8.02
CA ALA A 80 -3.73 -16.19 -8.08
C ALA A 80 -5.17 -16.72 -8.31
N LEU A 81 -6.17 -16.14 -7.65
CA LEU A 81 -7.57 -16.57 -7.81
C LEU A 81 -8.20 -16.10 -9.12
N LEU A 82 -7.65 -15.06 -9.75
CA LEU A 82 -8.04 -14.62 -11.10
C LEU A 82 -7.25 -15.32 -12.21
N ASP A 83 -6.27 -16.15 -11.84
CA ASP A 83 -5.33 -16.82 -12.75
C ASP A 83 -4.60 -15.84 -13.68
N VAL A 84 -4.09 -14.75 -13.11
CA VAL A 84 -3.34 -13.69 -13.81
C VAL A 84 -2.03 -13.37 -13.11
N ALA A 85 -1.07 -12.77 -13.82
CA ALA A 85 0.17 -12.30 -13.24
C ALA A 85 -0.06 -10.98 -12.47
N GLN A 86 0.59 -10.85 -11.29
CA GLN A 86 0.66 -9.58 -10.59
C GLN A 86 1.80 -8.71 -11.11
N ILE A 87 1.52 -7.43 -11.37
CA ILE A 87 2.54 -6.42 -11.66
C ILE A 87 2.82 -5.66 -10.37
N SER A 88 3.97 -5.97 -9.76
CA SER A 88 4.28 -5.46 -8.43
C SER A 88 4.99 -4.11 -8.48
N GLU A 89 4.55 -3.19 -7.61
CA GLU A 89 5.25 -1.99 -7.21
C GLU A 89 5.60 -1.05 -8.37
N ILE A 90 4.60 -0.80 -9.25
CA ILE A 90 4.81 0.09 -10.39
C ILE A 90 5.17 1.51 -9.94
N THR A 91 6.07 2.15 -10.70
CA THR A 91 6.49 3.55 -10.56
C THR A 91 6.11 4.40 -11.76
N GLY A 92 5.64 3.79 -12.85
CA GLY A 92 5.19 4.46 -14.07
C GLY A 92 4.08 3.69 -14.78
N VAL A 93 3.29 4.40 -15.57
CA VAL A 93 2.25 3.87 -16.44
C VAL A 93 2.46 4.48 -17.83
N ASP A 94 2.85 3.65 -18.81
CA ASP A 94 3.09 4.08 -20.18
C ASP A 94 1.83 3.93 -21.04
N SER A 95 1.06 2.87 -20.78
CA SER A 95 -0.23 2.63 -21.43
C SER A 95 -1.17 1.82 -20.54
N GLN A 96 -2.33 1.41 -21.05
CA GLN A 96 -3.29 0.57 -20.31
C GLN A 96 -2.74 -0.80 -19.94
N ASP A 97 -1.75 -1.30 -20.66
CA ASP A 97 -1.17 -2.63 -20.47
C ASP A 97 0.35 -2.63 -20.18
N THR A 98 0.97 -1.44 -20.16
CA THR A 98 2.43 -1.29 -20.07
C THR A 98 2.81 -0.40 -18.89
N PHE A 99 3.67 -0.93 -18.02
CA PHE A 99 3.99 -0.33 -16.73
C PHE A 99 5.50 -0.36 -16.48
N VAL A 100 6.01 0.63 -15.76
CA VAL A 100 7.41 0.67 -15.30
C VAL A 100 7.49 0.24 -13.85
N ARG A 101 8.40 -0.66 -13.54
CA ARG A 101 8.62 -1.14 -12.17
C ARG A 101 10.11 -1.33 -11.87
N PRO A 102 10.56 -1.11 -10.63
CA PRO A 102 11.92 -1.46 -10.24
C PRO A 102 12.10 -2.98 -10.08
N ILE A 103 13.27 -3.44 -10.44
CA ILE A 103 13.76 -4.80 -10.22
C ILE A 103 15.18 -4.74 -9.61
N TYR A 104 15.71 -5.87 -9.12
CA TYR A 104 17.01 -5.93 -8.45
C TYR A 104 17.18 -4.86 -7.37
N ALA A 105 16.19 -4.80 -6.45
CA ALA A 105 16.19 -3.82 -5.35
C ALA A 105 16.28 -2.34 -5.81
N GLY A 106 15.78 -2.03 -7.01
CA GLY A 106 15.80 -0.67 -7.57
C GLY A 106 17.00 -0.35 -8.45
N ASN A 107 17.97 -1.26 -8.60
CA ASN A 107 19.12 -1.04 -9.47
C ASN A 107 18.77 -1.01 -10.96
N ALA A 108 17.62 -1.53 -11.35
CA ALA A 108 17.14 -1.48 -12.72
C ALA A 108 15.63 -1.18 -12.74
N LEU A 109 15.20 -0.51 -13.79
CA LEU A 109 13.79 -0.30 -14.11
C LEU A 109 13.42 -1.21 -15.29
N ALA A 110 12.36 -2.00 -15.11
CA ALA A 110 11.81 -2.84 -16.15
C ALA A 110 10.49 -2.22 -16.67
N THR A 111 10.37 -2.06 -17.97
CA THR A 111 9.09 -1.81 -18.62
C THR A 111 8.46 -3.17 -18.93
N VAL A 112 7.30 -3.43 -18.35
CA VAL A 112 6.58 -4.69 -18.47
C VAL A 112 5.24 -4.48 -19.15
N LYS A 113 4.91 -5.35 -20.10
CA LYS A 113 3.61 -5.38 -20.77
C LYS A 113 2.85 -6.62 -20.33
N SER A 114 1.60 -6.46 -19.86
CA SER A 114 0.71 -7.55 -19.50
C SER A 114 -0.23 -7.90 -20.64
N ALA A 115 -0.29 -9.17 -20.98
CA ALA A 115 -1.26 -9.72 -21.93
C ALA A 115 -2.57 -10.19 -21.24
N ASP A 116 -2.59 -10.22 -19.91
CA ASP A 116 -3.76 -10.69 -19.15
C ASP A 116 -4.98 -9.79 -19.38
N ALA A 117 -6.17 -10.36 -19.32
CA ALA A 117 -7.42 -9.58 -19.47
C ALA A 117 -7.60 -8.61 -18.29
N VAL A 118 -7.27 -9.04 -17.09
CA VAL A 118 -7.31 -8.22 -15.86
C VAL A 118 -5.89 -7.99 -15.35
N LYS A 119 -5.50 -6.73 -15.18
CA LYS A 119 -4.21 -6.33 -14.64
C LYS A 119 -4.33 -6.18 -13.12
N VAL A 120 -3.66 -7.04 -12.36
CA VAL A 120 -3.58 -6.95 -10.90
C VAL A 120 -2.26 -6.26 -10.53
N ILE A 121 -2.36 -5.09 -9.88
CA ILE A 121 -1.23 -4.17 -9.78
C ILE A 121 -1.06 -3.67 -8.34
N THR A 122 0.17 -3.67 -7.83
CA THR A 122 0.50 -2.85 -6.67
C THR A 122 1.29 -1.61 -7.08
N VAL A 123 0.99 -0.47 -6.45
CA VAL A 123 1.49 0.85 -6.85
C VAL A 123 2.40 1.42 -5.77
N ARG A 124 3.61 1.85 -6.14
CA ARG A 124 4.47 2.62 -5.25
C ARG A 124 3.88 4.03 -5.10
N THR A 125 3.29 4.33 -3.96
CA THR A 125 2.54 5.57 -3.75
C THR A 125 3.42 6.81 -3.84
N THR A 126 4.69 6.73 -3.42
CA THR A 126 5.65 7.83 -3.47
C THR A 126 6.07 8.25 -4.89
N ALA A 127 5.81 7.40 -5.89
CA ALA A 127 6.11 7.69 -7.30
C ALA A 127 5.01 8.48 -8.03
N PHE A 128 3.90 8.77 -7.35
CA PHE A 128 2.75 9.47 -7.93
C PHE A 128 2.26 10.58 -7.00
N ASP A 129 1.84 11.69 -7.59
CA ASP A 129 1.25 12.78 -6.81
C ASP A 129 -0.13 12.39 -6.29
N ALA A 130 -0.46 12.91 -5.11
CA ALA A 130 -1.79 12.80 -4.54
C ALA A 130 -2.80 13.60 -5.37
N VAL A 131 -4.02 13.05 -5.50
CA VAL A 131 -5.13 13.78 -6.15
C VAL A 131 -5.78 14.76 -5.18
N ASN A 132 -6.40 15.81 -5.71
CA ASN A 132 -7.18 16.76 -4.92
C ASN A 132 -8.45 16.09 -4.34
N ARG A 133 -9.03 16.73 -3.32
CA ARG A 133 -10.26 16.29 -2.63
C ARG A 133 -11.41 17.27 -2.95
N GLU A 134 -11.78 17.35 -4.21
CA GLU A 134 -12.77 18.31 -4.72
C GLU A 134 -13.92 17.61 -5.47
N ASN A 135 -14.16 16.35 -5.15
CA ASN A 135 -15.14 15.52 -5.84
C ASN A 135 -16.31 15.15 -4.91
N THR A 136 -17.38 14.67 -5.51
CA THR A 136 -18.53 14.06 -4.82
C THR A 136 -18.93 12.82 -5.61
N ALA A 137 -18.20 11.73 -5.41
CA ALA A 137 -18.50 10.46 -6.06
C ALA A 137 -19.75 9.81 -5.45
N LYS A 138 -20.45 9.03 -6.27
CA LYS A 138 -21.55 8.20 -5.81
C LYS A 138 -21.03 7.15 -4.82
N ILE A 139 -21.77 6.92 -3.73
CA ILE A 139 -21.49 5.84 -2.77
C ILE A 139 -22.54 4.76 -2.95
N ASP A 140 -22.09 3.56 -3.32
CA ASP A 140 -22.92 2.37 -3.51
C ASP A 140 -22.60 1.32 -2.45
N SER A 141 -23.58 0.95 -1.66
CA SER A 141 -23.43 -0.21 -0.78
C SER A 141 -23.52 -1.50 -1.58
N ILE A 142 -22.54 -2.37 -1.36
CA ILE A 142 -22.50 -3.70 -1.98
C ILE A 142 -22.60 -4.79 -0.92
N ALA A 143 -23.06 -5.96 -1.33
CA ALA A 143 -23.14 -7.11 -0.44
C ALA A 143 -21.73 -7.53 0.01
N ALA A 144 -21.57 -7.82 1.31
CA ALA A 144 -20.38 -8.45 1.83
C ALA A 144 -20.27 -9.88 1.29
N ALA A 145 -19.04 -10.31 0.97
CA ALA A 145 -18.79 -11.74 0.74
C ALA A 145 -18.91 -12.51 2.06
N ALA A 146 -19.14 -13.81 1.98
CA ALA A 146 -19.19 -14.63 3.18
C ALA A 146 -17.84 -14.60 3.93
N ASP A 147 -17.90 -14.66 5.27
CA ASP A 147 -16.69 -14.84 6.07
C ASP A 147 -16.05 -16.19 5.75
N THR A 148 -14.77 -16.15 5.35
CA THR A 148 -14.02 -17.37 5.01
C THR A 148 -13.65 -18.18 6.24
N ALA A 149 -13.64 -17.58 7.43
CA ALA A 149 -13.27 -18.18 8.72
C ALA A 149 -11.92 -18.93 8.71
N GLN A 150 -11.03 -18.60 7.76
CA GLN A 150 -9.74 -19.29 7.60
C GLN A 150 -8.67 -18.78 8.57
N THR A 151 -8.77 -17.50 8.97
CA THR A 151 -7.79 -16.83 9.83
C THR A 151 -8.49 -15.99 10.88
N THR A 152 -7.89 -15.95 12.07
CA THR A 152 -8.34 -15.10 13.17
C THR A 152 -7.16 -14.25 13.66
N LEU A 153 -7.36 -12.92 13.72
CA LEU A 153 -6.38 -12.04 14.33
C LEU A 153 -6.43 -12.22 15.86
N THR A 154 -5.36 -12.72 16.46
CA THR A 154 -5.27 -12.96 17.90
C THR A 154 -4.73 -11.77 18.67
N ASN A 155 -3.78 -11.04 18.07
CA ASN A 155 -3.17 -9.85 18.68
C ASN A 155 -2.61 -8.90 17.62
N ARG A 156 -2.51 -7.63 17.96
CA ARG A 156 -1.85 -6.59 17.17
C ARG A 156 -1.03 -5.69 18.09
N GLU A 157 0.26 -5.66 17.86
CA GLU A 157 1.17 -4.72 18.51
C GLU A 157 1.45 -3.58 17.52
N LEU A 158 1.10 -2.37 17.89
CA LEU A 158 1.31 -1.16 17.08
C LEU A 158 2.28 -0.24 17.78
N THR A 159 3.38 0.07 17.12
CA THR A 159 4.28 1.15 17.54
C THR A 159 3.60 2.49 17.24
N LYS A 160 3.32 3.26 18.30
CA LYS A 160 2.84 4.63 18.13
C LYS A 160 4.04 5.52 17.85
N SER A 161 4.06 6.14 16.68
CA SER A 161 5.04 7.15 16.31
C SER A 161 4.32 8.44 15.89
N GLU A 162 4.82 9.58 16.34
CA GLU A 162 4.36 10.89 15.88
C GLU A 162 4.97 11.26 14.52
N ARG A 163 6.02 10.53 14.09
CA ARG A 163 6.66 10.74 12.79
C ARG A 163 5.92 10.05 11.65
N PRO A 164 6.07 10.57 10.42
CA PRO A 164 5.51 9.91 9.24
C PRO A 164 5.91 8.43 9.15
N GLU A 165 5.02 7.61 8.64
CA GLU A 165 5.30 6.18 8.40
C GLU A 165 6.40 6.05 7.34
N LEU A 166 7.39 5.20 7.61
CA LEU A 166 8.63 5.11 6.81
C LEU A 166 8.39 4.81 5.31
N GLY A 167 7.42 3.96 5.00
CA GLY A 167 7.11 3.59 3.61
C GLY A 167 6.29 4.62 2.84
N ALA A 168 5.71 5.63 3.54
CA ALA A 168 4.88 6.66 2.95
C ALA A 168 5.51 8.07 3.04
N ALA A 169 6.60 8.21 3.79
CA ALA A 169 7.28 9.48 4.00
C ALA A 169 7.95 9.98 2.72
N LYS A 170 7.86 11.29 2.46
CA LYS A 170 8.57 11.95 1.36
C LYS A 170 10.03 12.25 1.67
N ILE A 171 10.37 12.38 2.95
CA ILE A 171 11.72 12.66 3.43
C ILE A 171 12.06 11.61 4.47
N ILE A 172 13.21 10.97 4.32
CA ILE A 172 13.72 9.96 5.24
C ILE A 172 15.14 10.32 5.67
N VAL A 173 15.39 10.32 6.97
CA VAL A 173 16.73 10.40 7.56
C VAL A 173 17.10 9.00 8.02
N SER A 174 18.17 8.44 7.48
CA SER A 174 18.54 7.05 7.75
C SER A 174 19.95 6.94 8.28
N GLY A 175 20.15 6.08 9.30
CA GLY A 175 21.43 5.83 9.94
C GLY A 175 21.95 4.42 9.70
N GLY A 176 23.27 4.30 9.64
CA GLY A 176 23.97 3.03 9.53
C GLY A 176 24.75 2.68 10.80
N ARG A 177 25.35 1.49 10.80
CA ARG A 177 26.19 0.99 11.91
C ARG A 177 27.40 1.91 12.21
N GLY A 178 27.82 2.76 11.25
CA GLY A 178 28.89 3.75 11.46
C GLY A 178 28.58 4.81 12.53
N LEU A 179 27.33 4.96 12.97
CA LEU A 179 26.96 5.79 14.13
C LEU A 179 27.50 5.24 15.47
N GLY A 180 27.89 3.99 15.53
CA GLY A 180 28.56 3.36 16.66
C GLY A 180 27.64 2.88 17.77
N SER A 181 26.52 3.55 18.05
CA SER A 181 25.57 3.17 19.10
C SER A 181 24.14 3.63 18.79
N GLY A 182 23.15 3.04 19.49
CA GLY A 182 21.77 3.51 19.48
C GLY A 182 21.62 4.90 20.08
N GLU A 183 22.40 5.23 21.10
CA GLU A 183 22.43 6.58 21.70
C GLU A 183 22.81 7.63 20.65
N ASN A 184 23.90 7.40 19.93
CA ASN A 184 24.32 8.29 18.84
C ASN A 184 23.27 8.36 17.72
N TYR A 185 22.60 7.24 17.43
CA TYR A 185 21.53 7.22 16.44
C TYR A 185 20.42 8.21 16.82
N HIS A 186 19.92 8.12 18.05
CA HIS A 186 18.86 9.02 18.53
C HIS A 186 19.34 10.47 18.66
N THR A 187 20.51 10.71 19.28
CA THR A 187 21.02 12.04 19.54
C THR A 187 21.31 12.84 18.26
N LEU A 188 21.81 12.17 17.22
CA LEU A 188 22.21 12.83 15.98
C LEU A 188 21.10 12.91 14.95
N LEU A 189 20.29 11.85 14.78
CA LEU A 189 19.33 11.78 13.69
C LEU A 189 17.93 12.27 14.04
N GLU A 190 17.48 12.10 15.29
CA GLU A 190 16.14 12.54 15.67
C GLU A 190 15.94 14.03 15.56
N PRO A 191 16.85 14.91 16.06
CA PRO A 191 16.67 16.35 15.91
C PRO A 191 16.65 16.81 14.46
N LEU A 192 17.38 16.13 13.57
CA LEU A 192 17.37 16.41 12.14
C LEU A 192 16.05 15.97 11.51
N ALA A 193 15.58 14.78 11.82
CA ALA A 193 14.33 14.25 11.32
C ALA A 193 13.13 15.10 11.77
N ASP A 194 13.13 15.54 13.02
CA ASP A 194 12.08 16.40 13.57
C ASP A 194 12.01 17.76 12.86
N LYS A 195 13.15 18.39 12.60
CA LYS A 195 13.20 19.66 11.85
C LYS A 195 12.74 19.54 10.40
N LEU A 196 12.93 18.36 9.78
CA LEU A 196 12.54 18.09 8.41
C LEU A 196 11.12 17.51 8.29
N GLY A 197 10.47 17.16 9.40
CA GLY A 197 9.23 16.38 9.37
C GLY A 197 9.43 15.01 8.70
N ALA A 198 10.62 14.43 8.86
CA ALA A 198 11.05 13.22 8.17
C ALA A 198 10.74 11.94 8.98
N ALA A 199 10.60 10.82 8.26
CA ALA A 199 10.66 9.52 8.89
C ALA A 199 12.12 9.13 9.22
N LEU A 200 12.30 8.28 10.23
CA LEU A 200 13.59 7.71 10.58
C LEU A 200 13.74 6.31 10.01
N GLY A 201 14.88 6.06 9.38
CA GLY A 201 15.24 4.75 8.84
C GLY A 201 16.61 4.27 9.31
N ALA A 202 16.87 3.00 9.13
CA ALA A 202 18.15 2.41 9.50
C ALA A 202 18.58 1.32 8.52
N SER A 203 19.89 1.15 8.36
CA SER A 203 20.42 0.00 7.65
C SER A 203 20.17 -1.28 8.45
N ARG A 204 20.10 -2.43 7.75
CA ARG A 204 20.01 -3.72 8.40
C ARG A 204 21.09 -3.91 9.47
N ALA A 205 22.32 -3.51 9.18
CA ALA A 205 23.44 -3.63 10.12
C ALA A 205 23.28 -2.81 11.42
N ALA A 206 22.56 -1.69 11.38
CA ALA A 206 22.21 -0.90 12.56
C ALA A 206 21.09 -1.57 13.38
N VAL A 207 20.09 -2.14 12.69
CA VAL A 207 19.02 -2.92 13.32
C VAL A 207 19.59 -4.20 13.98
N ASP A 208 20.39 -4.97 13.25
CA ASP A 208 21.03 -6.18 13.78
C ASP A 208 21.95 -5.88 14.97
N ALA A 209 22.55 -4.68 15.03
CA ALA A 209 23.33 -4.20 16.17
C ALA A 209 22.46 -3.68 17.34
N GLY A 210 21.13 -3.69 17.21
CA GLY A 210 20.19 -3.25 18.25
C GLY A 210 20.10 -1.74 18.45
N PHE A 211 20.54 -0.92 17.47
CA PHE A 211 20.46 0.55 17.60
C PHE A 211 19.02 1.05 17.53
N VAL A 212 18.19 0.39 16.73
CA VAL A 212 16.76 0.69 16.55
C VAL A 212 15.97 -0.59 16.28
N PRO A 213 14.65 -0.59 16.50
CA PRO A 213 13.77 -1.70 16.17
C PRO A 213 13.74 -2.04 14.67
N ASN A 214 13.32 -3.25 14.34
CA ASN A 214 13.22 -3.74 12.96
C ASN A 214 12.32 -2.90 12.04
N ASP A 215 11.35 -2.20 12.60
CA ASP A 215 10.43 -1.32 11.88
C ASP A 215 11.12 -0.16 11.15
N TYR A 216 12.33 0.18 11.59
CA TYR A 216 13.16 1.24 11.01
C TYR A 216 13.98 0.74 9.81
N GLN A 217 14.03 -0.58 9.56
CA GLN A 217 14.89 -1.11 8.53
C GLN A 217 14.45 -0.67 7.13
N VAL A 218 15.39 -0.06 6.40
CA VAL A 218 15.28 0.34 4.99
C VAL A 218 16.08 -0.62 4.12
N GLY A 219 15.59 -0.88 2.91
CA GLY A 219 16.29 -1.64 1.88
C GLY A 219 15.60 -2.93 1.48
N GLN A 220 16.33 -3.83 0.83
CA GLN A 220 15.79 -5.03 0.19
C GLN A 220 14.99 -5.93 1.15
N THR A 221 15.45 -6.09 2.38
CA THR A 221 14.80 -6.92 3.41
C THR A 221 14.02 -6.10 4.43
N GLY A 222 13.93 -4.79 4.24
CA GLY A 222 13.16 -3.85 5.05
C GLY A 222 12.08 -3.15 4.24
N LYS A 223 11.76 -1.92 4.65
CA LYS A 223 10.80 -1.08 3.91
C LYS A 223 11.49 -0.44 2.71
N ILE A 224 10.82 -0.43 1.58
CA ILE A 224 11.24 0.33 0.42
C ILE A 224 10.74 1.76 0.64
N VAL A 225 11.63 2.73 0.48
CA VAL A 225 11.39 4.13 0.73
C VAL A 225 11.54 4.97 -0.54
N ALA A 226 11.16 6.26 -0.48
CA ALA A 226 11.27 7.20 -1.59
C ALA A 226 12.72 7.45 -2.00
#